data_1f476e4f93a28b649a7f41b317d44470
#
_entry.id   1f476e4f93a28b649a7f41b317d44470
#
_cell.length_a   1.000
_cell.length_b   1.000
_cell.length_c   1.000
_cell.angle_alpha   90.00
_cell.angle_beta   90.00
_cell.angle_gamma   90.00
#
_symmetry.space_group_name_H-M   'P 1'
#
loop_
_entity.id
_entity.type
_entity.pdbx_description
1 polymer ?
#
loop_
_entity_poly.entity_id
_entity_poly.type
_entity_poly.pdbx_seq_one_letter_code
_entity_poly.pdbx_strand_id
1 'polypeptide(L)'
;MKETFKRKNDIGVDIEYTVLAKFKSDERDYIIYTDFVSDDKDIYRLYVDMVNGDNRVTLSESGKDVILDKFRNEVGSYIAQKTE
;
A
#
# COMPACT_ATOMS: atom_id res chain seq x y z
N MET A 1 4.13 -4.38 15.99
CA MET A 1 3.29 -5.44 15.43
C MET A 1 2.68 -4.97 14.12
N LYS A 2 2.74 -5.81 13.08
CA LYS A 2 2.21 -5.43 11.77
C LYS A 2 0.73 -5.78 11.68
N GLU A 3 -0.04 -4.88 11.09
CA GLU A 3 -1.45 -5.13 10.84
C GLU A 3 -1.59 -5.99 9.59
N THR A 4 -2.43 -7.01 9.67
CA THR A 4 -2.70 -7.90 8.54
C THR A 4 -4.21 -8.02 8.32
N PHE A 5 -4.59 -8.41 7.12
CA PHE A 5 -5.98 -8.73 6.80
C PHE A 5 -6.01 -9.77 5.70
N LYS A 6 -7.15 -10.44 5.54
CA LYS A 6 -7.33 -11.44 4.50
C LYS A 6 -8.40 -11.00 3.52
N ARG A 7 -8.20 -11.36 2.26
CA ARG A 7 -9.15 -11.06 1.20
C ARG A 7 -9.14 -12.23 0.21
N LYS A 8 -10.31 -12.63 -0.27
CA LYS A 8 -10.40 -13.68 -1.27
C LYS A 8 -9.98 -13.14 -2.65
N ASN A 9 -9.19 -13.94 -3.36
CA ASN A 9 -8.87 -13.64 -4.75
C ASN A 9 -9.98 -14.11 -5.69
N ASP A 10 -9.74 -14.02 -7.00
CA ASP A 10 -10.75 -14.32 -8.02
C ASP A 10 -11.20 -15.79 -8.01
N ILE A 11 -10.38 -16.68 -7.49
CA ILE A 11 -10.71 -18.11 -7.43
C ILE A 11 -11.14 -18.55 -6.03
N GLY A 12 -11.40 -17.60 -5.13
CA GLY A 12 -11.93 -17.88 -3.81
C GLY A 12 -10.91 -18.29 -2.77
N VAL A 13 -9.62 -18.13 -3.04
CA VAL A 13 -8.56 -18.45 -2.08
C VAL A 13 -8.26 -17.23 -1.21
N ASP A 14 -8.17 -17.44 0.11
CA ASP A 14 -7.83 -16.37 1.04
C ASP A 14 -6.35 -16.01 0.91
N ILE A 15 -6.08 -14.73 0.65
CA ILE A 15 -4.74 -14.19 0.58
C ILE A 15 -4.54 -13.28 1.78
N GLU A 16 -3.46 -13.50 2.52
CA GLU A 16 -3.12 -12.61 3.63
C GLU A 16 -2.27 -11.45 3.13
N TYR A 17 -2.67 -10.25 3.52
CA TYR A 17 -1.94 -9.02 3.18
C TYR A 17 -1.42 -8.38 4.45
N THR A 18 -0.25 -7.77 4.36
CA THR A 18 0.36 -7.01 5.45
C THR A 18 0.31 -5.53 5.12
N VAL A 19 -0.21 -4.74 6.04
CA VAL A 19 -0.26 -3.29 5.89
C VAL A 19 1.14 -2.73 6.17
N LEU A 20 1.70 -2.04 5.18
CA LEU A 20 3.02 -1.43 5.29
C LEU A 20 2.93 0.00 5.80
N ALA A 21 1.92 0.74 5.38
CA ALA A 21 1.79 2.15 5.75
C ALA A 21 0.36 2.63 5.57
N LYS A 22 0.02 3.64 6.34
CA LYS A 22 -1.22 4.40 6.18
C LYS A 22 -0.83 5.86 6.11
N PHE A 23 -1.41 6.60 5.17
CA PHE A 23 -1.10 8.01 5.08
C PHE A 23 -2.28 8.80 4.51
N LYS A 24 -2.22 10.10 4.69
CA LYS A 24 -3.26 11.00 4.25
C LYS A 24 -2.70 11.94 3.18
N SER A 25 -3.45 12.10 2.10
CA SER A 25 -3.09 13.00 1.03
C SER A 25 -4.37 13.61 0.45
N ASP A 26 -4.40 14.94 0.32
CA ASP A 26 -5.57 15.66 -0.22
C ASP A 26 -6.87 15.31 0.52
N GLU A 27 -6.78 15.22 1.86
CA GLU A 27 -7.91 14.92 2.75
C GLU A 27 -8.49 13.52 2.57
N ARG A 28 -7.75 12.63 1.91
CA ARG A 28 -8.15 11.24 1.74
C ARG A 28 -7.15 10.33 2.42
N ASP A 29 -7.65 9.24 2.97
CA ASP A 29 -6.81 8.24 3.63
C ASP A 29 -6.48 7.12 2.67
N TYR A 30 -5.23 6.68 2.70
CA TYR A 30 -4.73 5.59 1.85
C TYR A 30 -4.04 4.55 2.70
N ILE A 31 -4.16 3.28 2.27
CA ILE A 31 -3.49 2.15 2.91
C ILE A 31 -2.63 1.47 1.85
N ILE A 32 -1.35 1.31 2.16
CA ILE A 32 -0.40 0.58 1.30
C ILE A 32 -0.15 -0.78 1.93
N TYR A 33 -0.32 -1.83 1.14
CA TYR A 33 -0.18 -3.19 1.65
C TYR A 33 0.45 -4.10 0.59
N THR A 34 0.88 -5.29 1.01
CA THR A 34 1.53 -6.26 0.13
C THR A 34 1.15 -7.68 0.55
N ASP A 35 1.17 -8.59 -0.42
CA ASP A 35 1.06 -10.03 -0.19
C ASP A 35 2.43 -10.71 -0.12
N PHE A 36 3.51 -9.95 -0.20
CA PHE A 36 4.90 -10.44 -0.23
C PHE A 36 5.24 -11.32 -1.43
N VAL A 37 4.46 -11.21 -2.50
CA VAL A 37 4.80 -11.87 -3.77
C VAL A 37 5.70 -10.92 -4.55
N SER A 38 6.90 -11.37 -4.88
CA SER A 38 7.83 -10.55 -5.64
C SER A 38 7.62 -10.73 -7.13
N ASP A 39 7.97 -9.68 -7.87
CA ASP A 39 7.98 -9.71 -9.33
C ASP A 39 9.34 -10.27 -9.83
N ASP A 40 9.58 -10.19 -11.12
CA ASP A 40 10.80 -10.70 -11.76
C ASP A 40 12.07 -9.98 -11.29
N LYS A 41 11.93 -8.86 -10.61
CA LYS A 41 13.06 -8.05 -10.11
C LYS A 41 13.23 -8.15 -8.60
N ASP A 42 12.58 -9.13 -7.97
CA ASP A 42 12.58 -9.32 -6.52
C ASP A 42 11.99 -8.12 -5.76
N ILE A 43 11.10 -7.39 -6.42
CA ILE A 43 10.37 -6.27 -5.81
C ILE A 43 8.98 -6.75 -5.45
N TYR A 44 8.59 -6.61 -4.19
CA TYR A 44 7.27 -7.01 -3.76
C TYR A 44 6.20 -6.16 -4.44
N ARG A 45 5.11 -6.82 -4.84
CA ARG A 45 3.95 -6.11 -5.38
C ARG A 45 3.29 -5.31 -4.28
N LEU A 46 3.03 -4.05 -4.56
CA LEU A 46 2.36 -3.16 -3.64
C LEU A 46 0.97 -2.84 -4.14
N TYR A 47 0.05 -2.73 -3.21
CA TYR A 47 -1.34 -2.35 -3.49
C TYR A 47 -1.68 -1.14 -2.67
N VAL A 48 -2.57 -0.31 -3.18
CA VAL A 48 -3.03 0.87 -2.48
C VAL A 48 -4.55 0.89 -2.50
N ASP A 49 -5.15 1.01 -1.33
CA ASP A 49 -6.58 1.22 -1.20
C ASP A 49 -6.83 2.64 -0.72
N MET A 50 -7.81 3.29 -1.33
CA MET A 50 -8.35 4.55 -0.83
C MET A 50 -9.48 4.23 0.14
N VAL A 51 -9.44 4.83 1.33
CA VAL A 51 -10.48 4.63 2.34
C VAL A 51 -11.50 5.75 2.23
N ASN A 52 -12.77 5.39 2.08
CA ASN A 52 -13.86 6.34 1.99
C ASN A 52 -14.95 5.91 2.99
N GLY A 53 -14.87 6.44 4.21
CA GLY A 53 -15.76 6.01 5.28
C GLY A 53 -15.51 4.54 5.61
N ASP A 54 -16.55 3.72 5.48
CA ASP A 54 -16.44 2.26 5.71
C ASP A 54 -16.03 1.49 4.46
N ASN A 55 -15.86 2.18 3.35
CA ASN A 55 -15.54 1.55 2.06
C ASN A 55 -14.05 1.67 1.75
N ARG A 56 -13.51 0.64 1.13
CA ARG A 56 -12.14 0.63 0.64
C ARG A 56 -12.18 0.35 -0.86
N VAL A 57 -11.49 1.18 -1.63
CA VAL A 57 -11.43 1.06 -3.08
C VAL A 57 -9.97 0.84 -3.48
N THR A 58 -9.70 -0.30 -4.11
CA THR A 58 -8.36 -0.59 -4.61
C THR A 58 -8.10 0.25 -5.86
N LEU A 59 -6.98 0.98 -5.87
CA LEU A 59 -6.64 1.87 -6.96
C LEU A 59 -6.16 1.08 -8.19
N SER A 60 -6.41 1.66 -9.36
CA SER A 60 -5.84 1.15 -10.61
C SER A 60 -4.32 1.32 -10.61
N GLU A 61 -3.64 0.71 -11.58
CA GLU A 61 -2.18 0.82 -11.67
C GLU A 61 -1.73 2.28 -11.77
N SER A 62 -2.39 3.09 -12.59
CA SER A 62 -2.01 4.50 -12.72
C SER A 62 -2.28 5.30 -11.46
N GLY A 63 -3.41 5.08 -10.80
CA GLY A 63 -3.73 5.73 -9.54
C GLY A 63 -2.79 5.31 -8.42
N LYS A 64 -2.48 4.02 -8.36
CA LYS A 64 -1.53 3.48 -7.41
C LYS A 64 -0.15 4.14 -7.55
N ASP A 65 0.34 4.29 -8.78
CA ASP A 65 1.65 4.86 -9.03
C ASP A 65 1.74 6.31 -8.54
N VAL A 66 0.69 7.09 -8.74
CA VAL A 66 0.64 8.48 -8.26
C VAL A 66 0.76 8.53 -6.74
N ILE A 67 0.02 7.69 -6.06
CA ILE A 67 0.01 7.67 -4.59
C ILE A 67 1.33 7.13 -4.03
N LEU A 68 1.89 6.10 -4.65
CA LEU A 68 3.17 5.54 -4.23
C LEU A 68 4.31 6.57 -4.40
N ASP A 69 4.27 7.39 -5.45
CA ASP A 69 5.25 8.46 -5.62
C ASP A 69 5.17 9.48 -4.49
N LYS A 70 3.96 9.88 -4.12
CA LYS A 70 3.78 10.81 -3.00
C LYS A 70 4.30 10.20 -1.70
N PHE A 71 4.02 8.94 -1.46
CA PHE A 71 4.47 8.24 -0.28
C PHE A 71 6.00 8.15 -0.25
N ARG A 72 6.63 7.79 -1.36
CA ARG A 72 8.09 7.68 -1.44
C ARG A 72 8.78 8.99 -1.14
N ASN A 73 8.23 10.09 -1.63
CA ASN A 73 8.81 11.41 -1.37
C ASN A 73 8.79 11.75 0.12
N GLU A 74 7.70 11.47 0.80
CA GLU A 74 7.59 11.74 2.23
C GLU A 74 8.46 10.80 3.06
N VAL A 75 8.39 9.51 2.78
CA VAL A 75 9.17 8.51 3.53
C VAL A 75 10.65 8.65 3.23
N GLY A 76 11.01 8.92 1.98
CA GLY A 76 12.41 9.15 1.61
C GLY A 76 13.03 10.29 2.39
N SER A 77 12.32 11.41 2.51
CA SER A 77 12.79 12.54 3.30
C SER A 77 12.95 12.19 4.77
N TYR A 78 12.00 11.46 5.30
CA TYR A 78 12.01 11.05 6.71
C TYR A 78 13.20 10.12 6.99
N ILE A 79 13.42 9.14 6.12
CA ILE A 79 14.53 8.20 6.27
C ILE A 79 15.88 8.92 6.16
N ALA A 80 16.00 9.85 5.21
CA ALA A 80 17.23 10.63 5.06
C ALA A 80 17.54 11.42 6.31
N GLN A 81 16.54 11.99 6.96
CA GLN A 81 16.73 12.71 8.20
C GLN A 81 17.19 11.80 9.36
N LYS A 82 16.71 10.57 9.37
CA LYS A 82 17.04 9.62 10.45
C LYS A 82 18.45 9.05 10.31
N THR A 83 18.95 8.92 9.10
CA THR A 83 20.25 8.29 8.88
C THR A 83 21.42 9.25 9.05
N GLU A 84 21.12 10.51 9.21
CA GLU A 84 22.12 11.52 9.50
C GLU A 84 22.30 11.67 11.03
#